data_729771bd5d37dc98a243f2d2a117cca4
#
_entry.id   729771bd5d37dc98a243f2d2a117cca4
#
_cell.length_a   1.000
_cell.length_b   1.000
_cell.length_c   1.000
_cell.angle_alpha   90.00
_cell.angle_beta   90.00
_cell.angle_gamma   90.00
#
_symmetry.space_group_name_H-M   'P 1'
#
loop_
_entity.id
_entity.type
_entity.pdbx_description
1 polymer ?
#
loop_
_entity_poly.entity_id
_entity_poly.type
_entity_poly.pdbx_seq_one_letter_code
_entity_poly.pdbx_strand_id
1 'polypeptide(L)'
;MQNEEQVLKYIENLIPDRSEAFKEIEQYAIEHDVPIMELVGIETLLQLLRMHQPKKILEIGTAIGYSALRMAEALPECKVVSVERDEQRHNKALSNVETMNMSSQVFLIKGDALEVEHLVSEHGPFDVLFIDAAKSQYRKFFDIYSKMLSPNGVIFTDNILFHGLVAEEKLESRNLRQLIRKIKEFNIWLMEHPDYHTAIMPVGDGLAISKKRG
;
A
#
# COMPACT_ATOMS: atom_id res chain seq x y z
N MET A 1 -3.10 -22.28 -11.72
CA MET A 1 -2.44 -22.48 -10.40
C MET A 1 -0.96 -22.86 -10.56
N GLN A 2 -0.61 -24.10 -10.96
CA GLN A 2 0.82 -24.51 -11.05
C GLN A 2 1.66 -23.69 -12.06
N ASN A 3 1.05 -23.22 -13.14
CA ASN A 3 1.69 -22.37 -14.14
C ASN A 3 1.84 -20.90 -13.68
N GLU A 4 0.90 -20.39 -12.90
CA GLU A 4 0.92 -19.02 -12.38
C GLU A 4 2.02 -18.84 -11.34
N GLU A 5 2.19 -19.78 -10.42
CA GLU A 5 3.28 -19.77 -9.43
C GLU A 5 4.66 -19.85 -10.09
N GLN A 6 4.80 -20.66 -11.14
CA GLN A 6 6.03 -20.74 -11.90
C GLN A 6 6.35 -19.43 -12.64
N VAL A 7 5.33 -18.75 -13.18
CA VAL A 7 5.49 -17.47 -13.85
C VAL A 7 5.87 -16.38 -12.83
N LEU A 8 5.23 -16.34 -11.66
CA LEU A 8 5.60 -15.42 -10.57
C LEU A 8 7.06 -15.61 -10.17
N LYS A 9 7.46 -16.85 -9.89
CA LYS A 9 8.86 -17.17 -9.52
C LYS A 9 9.87 -16.80 -10.63
N TYR A 10 9.48 -16.97 -11.89
CA TYR A 10 10.31 -16.52 -13.02
C TYR A 10 10.47 -15.01 -13.01
N ILE A 11 9.38 -14.24 -12.79
CA ILE A 11 9.43 -12.77 -12.72
C ILE A 11 10.27 -12.32 -11.53
N GLU A 12 10.08 -12.92 -10.35
CA GLU A 12 10.87 -12.61 -9.15
C GLU A 12 12.37 -12.78 -9.37
N ASN A 13 12.76 -13.84 -10.10
CA ASN A 13 14.16 -14.08 -10.42
C ASN A 13 14.76 -13.08 -11.45
N LEU A 14 13.92 -12.30 -12.14
CA LEU A 14 14.35 -11.24 -13.05
C LEU A 14 14.48 -9.88 -12.36
N ILE A 15 13.86 -9.72 -11.18
CA ILE A 15 13.91 -8.48 -10.43
C ILE A 15 15.32 -8.32 -9.85
N PRO A 16 15.99 -7.16 -10.07
CA PRO A 16 17.31 -6.91 -9.50
C PRO A 16 17.32 -7.01 -7.98
N ASP A 17 18.44 -7.43 -7.43
CA ASP A 17 18.67 -7.48 -5.99
C ASP A 17 18.46 -6.09 -5.36
N ARG A 18 17.75 -6.06 -4.22
CA ARG A 18 17.65 -4.87 -3.38
C ARG A 18 18.94 -4.68 -2.61
N SER A 19 19.15 -3.46 -2.10
CA SER A 19 20.28 -3.19 -1.21
C SER A 19 20.24 -4.06 0.05
N GLU A 20 21.37 -4.26 0.70
CA GLU A 20 21.45 -5.06 1.93
C GLU A 20 20.50 -4.53 3.02
N ALA A 21 20.36 -3.21 3.12
CA ALA A 21 19.42 -2.60 4.08
C ALA A 21 17.96 -3.03 3.85
N PHE A 22 17.51 -3.16 2.60
CA PHE A 22 16.18 -3.69 2.30
C PHE A 22 16.08 -5.18 2.58
N LYS A 23 17.12 -5.96 2.27
CA LYS A 23 17.15 -7.39 2.59
C LYS A 23 17.04 -7.64 4.10
N GLU A 24 17.68 -6.80 4.91
CA GLU A 24 17.57 -6.83 6.38
C GLU A 24 16.13 -6.53 6.85
N ILE A 25 15.45 -5.56 6.23
CA ILE A 25 14.03 -5.25 6.52
C ILE A 25 13.13 -6.42 6.12
N GLU A 26 13.35 -7.01 4.94
CA GLU A 26 12.63 -8.17 4.44
C GLU A 26 12.82 -9.39 5.36
N GLN A 27 14.06 -9.64 5.80
CA GLN A 27 14.38 -10.71 6.74
C GLN A 27 13.71 -10.49 8.11
N TYR A 28 13.77 -9.27 8.63
CA TYR A 28 13.08 -8.91 9.86
C TYR A 28 11.55 -9.15 9.75
N ALA A 29 10.96 -8.81 8.61
CA ALA A 29 9.53 -9.03 8.37
C ALA A 29 9.16 -10.52 8.45
N ILE A 30 10.00 -11.39 7.85
CA ILE A 30 9.81 -12.86 7.91
C ILE A 30 9.96 -13.38 9.35
N GLU A 31 11.00 -12.95 10.07
CA GLU A 31 11.30 -13.43 11.43
C GLU A 31 10.24 -13.02 12.47
N HIS A 32 9.52 -11.92 12.22
CA HIS A 32 8.56 -11.36 13.16
C HIS A 32 7.11 -11.40 12.66
N ASP A 33 6.84 -12.14 11.58
CA ASP A 33 5.51 -12.26 10.96
C ASP A 33 4.88 -10.88 10.65
N VAL A 34 5.68 -9.92 10.20
CA VAL A 34 5.19 -8.61 9.77
C VAL A 34 4.81 -8.69 8.30
N PRO A 35 3.55 -8.45 7.93
CA PRO A 35 3.18 -8.42 6.53
C PRO A 35 3.82 -7.21 5.84
N ILE A 36 4.54 -7.47 4.77
CA ILE A 36 5.06 -6.47 3.83
C ILE A 36 4.58 -6.83 2.43
N MET A 37 4.55 -5.84 1.55
CA MET A 37 4.11 -6.03 0.16
C MET A 37 4.99 -7.06 -0.56
N GLU A 38 4.36 -7.98 -1.31
CA GLU A 38 5.07 -8.99 -2.11
C GLU A 38 5.94 -8.33 -3.20
N LEU A 39 7.05 -8.98 -3.55
CA LEU A 39 8.07 -8.39 -4.41
C LEU A 39 7.54 -7.92 -5.77
N VAL A 40 6.75 -8.74 -6.47
CA VAL A 40 6.17 -8.35 -7.77
C VAL A 40 5.14 -7.24 -7.61
N GLY A 41 4.39 -7.24 -6.51
CA GLY A 41 3.42 -6.20 -6.17
C GLY A 41 4.09 -4.85 -5.96
N ILE A 42 5.11 -4.79 -5.10
CA ILE A 42 5.82 -3.54 -4.82
C ILE A 42 6.54 -3.02 -6.08
N GLU A 43 7.21 -3.87 -6.87
CA GLU A 43 7.86 -3.43 -8.11
C GLU A 43 6.87 -2.86 -9.13
N THR A 44 5.68 -3.45 -9.20
CA THR A 44 4.60 -2.93 -10.05
C THR A 44 4.14 -1.55 -9.56
N LEU A 45 3.91 -1.39 -8.26
CA LEU A 45 3.56 -0.10 -7.67
C LEU A 45 4.64 0.95 -7.96
N LEU A 46 5.91 0.61 -7.73
CA LEU A 46 7.03 1.53 -7.99
C LEU A 46 7.10 1.95 -9.45
N GLN A 47 6.86 1.03 -10.38
CA GLN A 47 6.86 1.36 -11.80
C GLN A 47 5.71 2.30 -12.19
N LEU A 48 4.52 2.09 -11.64
CA LEU A 48 3.38 3.00 -11.82
C LEU A 48 3.66 4.39 -11.23
N LEU A 49 4.31 4.44 -10.07
CA LEU A 49 4.73 5.69 -9.46
C LEU A 49 5.81 6.41 -10.28
N ARG A 50 6.80 5.68 -10.85
CA ARG A 50 7.78 6.26 -11.79
C ARG A 50 7.10 6.85 -13.03
N MET A 51 6.03 6.25 -13.53
CA MET A 51 5.26 6.80 -14.65
C MET A 51 4.42 8.01 -14.25
N HIS A 52 3.86 8.03 -13.04
CA HIS A 52 3.03 9.12 -12.53
C HIS A 52 3.82 10.32 -12.03
N GLN A 53 5.06 10.10 -11.55
CA GLN A 53 5.98 11.14 -11.04
C GLN A 53 5.37 12.02 -9.93
N PRO A 54 4.82 11.41 -8.84
CA PRO A 54 4.25 12.17 -7.74
C PRO A 54 5.33 12.96 -6.98
N LYS A 55 4.95 14.11 -6.43
CA LYS A 55 5.79 14.89 -5.51
C LYS A 55 5.49 14.56 -4.04
N LYS A 56 4.28 14.15 -3.76
CA LYS A 56 3.85 13.75 -2.41
C LYS A 56 2.97 12.51 -2.44
N ILE A 57 3.32 11.54 -1.63
CA ILE A 57 2.56 10.32 -1.42
C ILE A 57 2.06 10.29 0.02
N LEU A 58 0.79 9.96 0.21
CA LEU A 58 0.24 9.56 1.49
C LEU A 58 0.07 8.05 1.51
N GLU A 59 0.60 7.40 2.52
CA GLU A 59 0.41 5.97 2.79
C GLU A 59 -0.38 5.77 4.08
N ILE A 60 -1.37 4.90 4.02
CA ILE A 60 -2.13 4.45 5.19
C ILE A 60 -1.79 2.99 5.46
N GLY A 61 -1.03 2.77 6.53
CA GLY A 61 -0.46 1.46 6.89
C GLY A 61 1.04 1.38 6.62
N THR A 62 1.84 1.95 7.51
CA THR A 62 3.31 1.95 7.40
C THR A 62 3.93 0.57 7.68
N ALA A 63 3.33 -0.20 8.58
CA ALA A 63 3.97 -1.36 9.20
C ALA A 63 5.40 -1.01 9.68
N ILE A 64 6.42 -1.68 9.16
CA ILE A 64 7.83 -1.40 9.50
C ILE A 64 8.53 -0.46 8.51
N GLY A 65 7.78 0.22 7.64
CA GLY A 65 8.27 1.24 6.72
C GLY A 65 8.79 0.72 5.38
N TYR A 66 8.58 -0.56 5.06
CA TYR A 66 9.14 -1.16 3.84
C TYR A 66 8.67 -0.46 2.57
N SER A 67 7.36 -0.37 2.34
CA SER A 67 6.76 0.28 1.16
C SER A 67 7.11 1.76 1.10
N ALA A 68 7.03 2.49 2.22
CA ALA A 68 7.39 3.91 2.29
C ALA A 68 8.84 4.16 1.85
N LEU A 69 9.78 3.35 2.34
CA LEU A 69 11.20 3.44 1.99
C LEU A 69 11.46 3.03 0.54
N ARG A 70 10.77 1.99 0.02
CA ARG A 70 10.87 1.59 -1.39
C ARG A 70 10.36 2.69 -2.33
N MET A 71 9.25 3.35 -1.97
CA MET A 71 8.73 4.50 -2.71
C MET A 71 9.68 5.68 -2.68
N ALA A 72 10.26 5.99 -1.52
CA ALA A 72 11.22 7.07 -1.35
C ALA A 72 12.52 6.82 -2.16
N GLU A 73 13.07 5.61 -2.13
CA GLU A 73 14.25 5.23 -2.92
C GLU A 73 13.98 5.37 -4.43
N ALA A 74 12.82 4.87 -4.88
CA ALA A 74 12.46 4.88 -6.30
C ALA A 74 12.19 6.29 -6.86
N LEU A 75 11.86 7.25 -5.99
CA LEU A 75 11.46 8.61 -6.32
C LEU A 75 12.18 9.62 -5.41
N PRO A 76 13.47 9.94 -5.64
CA PRO A 76 14.30 10.76 -4.74
C PRO A 76 13.73 12.15 -4.42
N GLU A 77 12.94 12.73 -5.34
CA GLU A 77 12.32 14.06 -5.16
C GLU A 77 10.93 14.01 -4.50
N CYS A 78 10.40 12.80 -4.25
CA CYS A 78 9.07 12.61 -3.69
C CYS A 78 9.13 12.55 -2.16
N LYS A 79 8.18 13.19 -1.49
CA LYS A 79 7.97 13.06 -0.05
C LYS A 79 6.89 12.01 0.23
N VAL A 80 7.16 11.13 1.18
CA VAL A 80 6.21 10.11 1.62
C VAL A 80 5.78 10.42 3.04
N VAL A 81 4.49 10.59 3.26
CA VAL A 81 3.87 10.70 4.59
C VAL A 81 3.15 9.39 4.84
N SER A 82 3.46 8.72 5.95
CA SER A 82 2.91 7.39 6.24
C SER A 82 2.35 7.32 7.65
N VAL A 83 1.20 6.66 7.82
CA VAL A 83 0.47 6.57 9.08
C VAL A 83 0.48 5.14 9.62
N GLU A 84 0.92 4.96 10.88
CA GLU A 84 0.91 3.68 11.58
C GLU A 84 0.34 3.82 12.99
N ARG A 85 -0.60 2.96 13.36
CA ARG A 85 -1.21 2.97 14.68
C ARG A 85 -0.50 2.08 15.69
N ASP A 86 0.12 1.00 15.22
CA ASP A 86 0.85 0.08 16.08
C ASP A 86 2.17 0.70 16.52
N GLU A 87 2.37 0.81 17.83
CA GLU A 87 3.55 1.47 18.39
C GLU A 87 4.86 0.74 18.07
N GLN A 88 4.85 -0.58 18.13
CA GLN A 88 6.07 -1.37 17.89
C GLN A 88 6.48 -1.30 16.42
N ARG A 89 5.52 -1.42 15.52
CA ARG A 89 5.75 -1.27 14.07
C ARG A 89 6.20 0.13 13.72
N HIS A 90 5.55 1.16 14.27
CA HIS A 90 5.92 2.55 14.07
C HIS A 90 7.37 2.83 14.52
N ASN A 91 7.76 2.36 15.72
CA ASN A 91 9.11 2.52 16.23
C ASN A 91 10.14 1.79 15.36
N LYS A 92 9.80 0.59 14.86
CA LYS A 92 10.67 -0.13 13.91
C LYS A 92 10.79 0.62 12.58
N ALA A 93 9.70 1.20 12.07
CA ALA A 93 9.72 2.02 10.87
C ALA A 93 10.62 3.27 11.05
N LEU A 94 10.53 3.96 12.19
CA LEU A 94 11.43 5.08 12.52
C LEU A 94 12.90 4.65 12.47
N SER A 95 13.24 3.55 13.13
CA SER A 95 14.61 3.00 13.09
C SER A 95 15.07 2.67 11.68
N ASN A 96 14.21 2.09 10.84
CA ASN A 96 14.56 1.77 9.45
C ASN A 96 14.76 3.05 8.61
N VAL A 97 13.91 4.07 8.79
CA VAL A 97 14.04 5.38 8.13
C VAL A 97 15.35 6.08 8.50
N GLU A 98 15.73 6.03 9.77
CA GLU A 98 16.99 6.60 10.27
C GLU A 98 18.20 5.84 9.70
N THR A 99 18.19 4.50 9.77
CA THR A 99 19.27 3.64 9.25
C THR A 99 19.52 3.88 7.77
N MET A 100 18.47 4.09 6.99
CA MET A 100 18.56 4.38 5.55
C MET A 100 18.80 5.85 5.23
N ASN A 101 18.95 6.73 6.22
CA ASN A 101 19.13 8.18 6.07
C ASN A 101 18.01 8.86 5.26
N MET A 102 16.77 8.38 5.37
CA MET A 102 15.62 8.90 4.61
C MET A 102 14.69 9.80 5.43
N SER A 103 15.09 10.27 6.62
CA SER A 103 14.27 11.11 7.52
C SER A 103 13.87 12.47 6.92
N SER A 104 14.57 12.93 5.89
CA SER A 104 14.19 14.16 5.17
C SER A 104 13.10 13.94 4.11
N GLN A 105 12.80 12.70 3.78
CA GLN A 105 11.91 12.30 2.70
C GLN A 105 10.69 11.52 3.19
N VAL A 106 10.85 10.69 4.23
CA VAL A 106 9.80 9.84 4.80
C VAL A 106 9.38 10.39 6.17
N PHE A 107 8.11 10.79 6.27
CA PHE A 107 7.52 11.39 7.48
C PHE A 107 6.50 10.42 8.07
N LEU A 108 6.76 9.93 9.27
CA LEU A 108 5.91 8.95 9.95
C LEU A 108 5.00 9.63 10.95
N ILE A 109 3.70 9.35 10.87
CA ILE A 109 2.67 9.82 11.80
C ILE A 109 2.18 8.61 12.62
N LYS A 110 2.38 8.65 13.95
CA LYS A 110 1.83 7.63 14.84
C LYS A 110 0.38 7.97 15.17
N GLY A 111 -0.53 7.03 14.89
CA GLY A 111 -1.94 7.15 15.27
C GLY A 111 -2.88 6.30 14.42
N ASP A 112 -4.13 6.20 14.85
CA ASP A 112 -5.17 5.58 14.03
C ASP A 112 -5.53 6.53 12.89
N ALA A 113 -5.45 6.02 11.67
CA ALA A 113 -5.77 6.80 10.48
C ALA A 113 -7.22 7.32 10.43
N LEU A 114 -8.12 6.82 11.27
CA LEU A 114 -9.47 7.39 11.43
C LEU A 114 -9.51 8.61 12.37
N GLU A 115 -8.42 8.91 13.10
CA GLU A 115 -8.37 9.95 14.13
C GLU A 115 -7.34 11.05 13.82
N VAL A 116 -6.31 10.75 13.00
CA VAL A 116 -5.18 11.66 12.74
C VAL A 116 -5.32 12.45 11.43
N GLU A 117 -6.51 12.53 10.84
CA GLU A 117 -6.78 13.26 9.60
C GLU A 117 -6.21 14.69 9.65
N HIS A 118 -6.37 15.37 10.80
CA HIS A 118 -5.90 16.74 10.99
C HIS A 118 -4.38 16.87 10.88
N LEU A 119 -3.60 15.90 11.41
CA LEU A 119 -2.14 15.88 11.28
C LEU A 119 -1.72 15.60 9.83
N VAL A 120 -2.39 14.66 9.16
CA VAL A 120 -2.10 14.33 7.76
C VAL A 120 -2.37 15.52 6.84
N SER A 121 -3.43 16.28 7.10
CA SER A 121 -3.83 17.43 6.27
C SER A 121 -2.78 18.54 6.21
N GLU A 122 -1.93 18.68 7.23
CA GLU A 122 -0.84 19.66 7.26
C GLU A 122 0.23 19.39 6.20
N HIS A 123 0.33 18.15 5.72
CA HIS A 123 1.30 17.73 4.71
C HIS A 123 0.76 17.79 3.27
N GLY A 124 -0.57 17.86 3.09
CA GLY A 124 -1.22 17.86 1.77
C GLY A 124 -0.96 19.10 0.92
N PRO A 125 -1.53 19.19 -0.30
CA PRO A 125 -2.20 18.09 -0.99
C PRO A 125 -1.24 16.99 -1.43
N PHE A 126 -1.80 15.78 -1.72
CA PHE A 126 -1.04 14.60 -2.15
C PHE A 126 -1.33 14.26 -3.62
N ASP A 127 -0.34 13.74 -4.33
CA ASP A 127 -0.50 13.26 -5.71
C ASP A 127 -0.89 11.80 -5.76
N VAL A 128 -0.56 11.07 -4.69
CA VAL A 128 -0.90 9.66 -4.53
C VAL A 128 -1.39 9.40 -3.12
N LEU A 129 -2.45 8.60 -3.01
CA LEU A 129 -2.89 7.94 -1.79
C LEU A 129 -2.65 6.43 -1.97
N PHE A 130 -1.86 5.83 -1.10
CA PHE A 130 -1.65 4.39 -1.03
C PHE A 130 -2.31 3.84 0.24
N ILE A 131 -3.25 2.89 0.08
CA ILE A 131 -4.00 2.27 1.17
C ILE A 131 -3.56 0.81 1.30
N ASP A 132 -2.78 0.51 2.33
CA ASP A 132 -2.34 -0.83 2.71
C ASP A 132 -2.52 -1.02 4.23
N ALA A 133 -3.75 -1.01 4.70
CA ALA A 133 -4.08 -1.05 6.12
C ALA A 133 -5.19 -2.08 6.43
N ALA A 134 -5.94 -1.84 7.51
CA ALA A 134 -7.03 -2.72 7.92
C ALA A 134 -8.14 -2.79 6.87
N LYS A 135 -8.23 -3.89 6.15
CA LYS A 135 -9.14 -4.15 5.01
C LYS A 135 -10.61 -3.84 5.28
N SER A 136 -11.04 -3.99 6.54
CA SER A 136 -12.41 -3.65 6.96
C SER A 136 -12.72 -2.15 6.99
N GLN A 137 -11.71 -1.28 6.82
CA GLN A 137 -11.83 0.17 6.88
C GLN A 137 -11.50 0.87 5.55
N TYR A 138 -11.20 0.13 4.49
CA TYR A 138 -10.76 0.67 3.20
C TYR A 138 -11.65 1.80 2.68
N ARG A 139 -12.98 1.61 2.70
CA ARG A 139 -13.91 2.64 2.25
C ARG A 139 -13.78 3.92 3.07
N LYS A 140 -13.64 3.83 4.40
CA LYS A 140 -13.46 5.00 5.25
C LYS A 140 -12.15 5.73 4.95
N PHE A 141 -11.05 4.99 4.78
CA PHE A 141 -9.77 5.60 4.40
C PHE A 141 -9.86 6.28 3.04
N PHE A 142 -10.51 5.65 2.07
CA PHE A 142 -10.75 6.25 0.78
C PHE A 142 -11.59 7.54 0.90
N ASP A 143 -12.73 7.50 1.59
CA ASP A 143 -13.65 8.64 1.76
C ASP A 143 -13.00 9.83 2.50
N ILE A 144 -12.12 9.56 3.47
CA ILE A 144 -11.41 10.60 4.23
C ILE A 144 -10.30 11.21 3.36
N TYR A 145 -9.39 10.38 2.90
CA TYR A 145 -8.09 10.83 2.36
C TYR A 145 -8.13 11.18 0.87
N SER A 146 -9.11 10.70 0.11
CA SER A 146 -9.30 11.12 -1.29
C SER A 146 -9.56 12.63 -1.44
N LYS A 147 -10.08 13.27 -0.39
CA LYS A 147 -10.31 14.72 -0.35
C LYS A 147 -9.03 15.55 -0.30
N MET A 148 -7.93 14.92 0.14
CA MET A 148 -6.61 15.55 0.24
C MET A 148 -5.78 15.36 -1.03
N LEU A 149 -6.33 14.72 -2.07
CA LEU A 149 -5.63 14.52 -3.33
C LEU A 149 -5.64 15.79 -4.18
N SER A 150 -4.53 16.02 -4.85
CA SER A 150 -4.41 16.97 -5.94
C SER A 150 -5.38 16.62 -7.10
N PRO A 151 -5.70 17.56 -8.00
CA PRO A 151 -6.64 17.30 -9.10
C PRO A 151 -6.28 16.09 -9.96
N ASN A 152 -4.98 15.83 -10.13
CA ASN A 152 -4.47 14.69 -10.90
C ASN A 152 -4.13 13.46 -10.04
N GLY A 153 -4.55 13.45 -8.77
CA GLY A 153 -4.21 12.40 -7.82
C GLY A 153 -4.70 11.01 -8.23
N VAL A 154 -3.97 10.00 -7.76
CA VAL A 154 -4.26 8.58 -7.99
C VAL A 154 -4.32 7.88 -6.64
N ILE A 155 -5.23 6.92 -6.50
CA ILE A 155 -5.34 6.07 -5.31
C ILE A 155 -4.93 4.66 -5.70
N PHE A 156 -3.99 4.10 -4.95
CA PHE A 156 -3.65 2.68 -4.98
C PHE A 156 -4.19 2.03 -3.72
N THR A 157 -4.81 0.86 -3.88
CA THR A 157 -5.28 0.06 -2.74
C THR A 157 -4.77 -1.36 -2.90
N ASP A 158 -3.99 -1.82 -1.93
CA ASP A 158 -3.41 -3.16 -1.94
C ASP A 158 -4.32 -4.20 -1.30
N ASN A 159 -4.01 -5.48 -1.51
CA ASN A 159 -4.65 -6.68 -0.97
C ASN A 159 -6.17 -6.80 -1.29
N ILE A 160 -6.61 -6.27 -2.41
CA ILE A 160 -8.03 -6.30 -2.79
C ILE A 160 -8.49 -7.65 -3.34
N LEU A 161 -7.56 -8.57 -3.63
CA LEU A 161 -7.86 -9.95 -4.03
C LEU A 161 -7.71 -10.96 -2.88
N PHE A 162 -6.98 -10.59 -1.83
CA PHE A 162 -6.79 -11.35 -0.59
C PHE A 162 -6.48 -12.83 -0.84
N HIS A 163 -5.27 -13.09 -1.35
CA HIS A 163 -4.78 -14.43 -1.72
C HIS A 163 -5.70 -15.19 -2.69
N GLY A 164 -6.43 -14.47 -3.54
CA GLY A 164 -7.41 -15.04 -4.45
C GLY A 164 -8.73 -15.46 -3.79
N LEU A 165 -8.85 -15.34 -2.46
CA LEU A 165 -10.03 -15.78 -1.71
C LEU A 165 -11.31 -15.02 -2.08
N VAL A 166 -11.21 -13.86 -2.73
CA VAL A 166 -12.36 -13.16 -3.30
C VAL A 166 -13.04 -13.97 -4.43
N ALA A 167 -12.33 -14.89 -5.07
CA ALA A 167 -12.89 -15.77 -6.12
C ALA A 167 -13.41 -17.10 -5.57
N GLU A 168 -13.10 -17.43 -4.31
CA GLU A 168 -13.53 -18.70 -3.70
C GLU A 168 -15.02 -18.70 -3.35
N GLU A 169 -15.71 -19.82 -3.67
CA GLU A 169 -17.13 -20.02 -3.35
C GLU A 169 -17.35 -20.50 -1.91
N LYS A 170 -16.38 -21.26 -1.37
CA LYS A 170 -16.49 -21.84 -0.03
C LYS A 170 -15.32 -21.41 0.84
N LEU A 171 -15.64 -20.77 1.95
CA LEU A 171 -14.67 -20.34 2.95
C LEU A 171 -15.01 -20.99 4.29
N GLU A 172 -14.03 -21.57 4.95
CA GLU A 172 -14.21 -22.39 6.15
C GLU A 172 -14.65 -21.55 7.37
N SER A 173 -13.98 -20.43 7.61
CA SER A 173 -14.18 -19.60 8.80
C SER A 173 -15.27 -18.54 8.60
N ARG A 174 -16.13 -18.33 9.62
CA ARG A 174 -17.13 -17.26 9.66
C ARG A 174 -16.48 -15.89 9.56
N ASN A 175 -15.37 -15.67 10.29
CA ASN A 175 -14.66 -14.40 10.31
C ASN A 175 -14.05 -14.10 8.93
N LEU A 176 -13.46 -15.10 8.29
CA LEU A 176 -12.91 -15.01 6.94
C LEU A 176 -14.00 -14.66 5.93
N ARG A 177 -15.17 -15.35 5.99
CA ARG A 177 -16.33 -15.00 5.12
C ARG A 177 -16.78 -13.55 5.27
N GLN A 178 -16.81 -13.03 6.50
CA GLN A 178 -17.20 -11.64 6.75
C GLN A 178 -16.15 -10.66 6.20
N LEU A 179 -14.87 -10.97 6.33
CA LEU A 179 -13.78 -10.16 5.78
C LEU A 179 -13.83 -10.13 4.25
N ILE A 180 -13.90 -11.32 3.62
CA ILE A 180 -13.95 -11.44 2.16
C ILE A 180 -15.20 -10.75 1.60
N ARG A 181 -16.35 -10.85 2.27
CA ARG A 181 -17.55 -10.11 1.86
C ARG A 181 -17.30 -8.61 1.85
N LYS A 182 -16.67 -8.04 2.88
CA LYS A 182 -16.34 -6.60 2.93
C LYS A 182 -15.39 -6.19 1.82
N ILE A 183 -14.40 -7.03 1.50
CA ILE A 183 -13.47 -6.77 0.39
C ILE A 183 -14.22 -6.79 -0.96
N LYS A 184 -15.09 -7.79 -1.20
CA LYS A 184 -15.92 -7.85 -2.40
C LYS A 184 -16.84 -6.63 -2.53
N GLU A 185 -17.51 -6.23 -1.45
CA GLU A 185 -18.36 -5.04 -1.41
C GLU A 185 -17.55 -3.76 -1.71
N PHE A 186 -16.33 -3.66 -1.20
CA PHE A 186 -15.43 -2.55 -1.49
C PHE A 186 -14.97 -2.56 -2.96
N ASN A 187 -14.61 -3.71 -3.51
CA ASN A 187 -14.20 -3.84 -4.91
C ASN A 187 -15.33 -3.41 -5.86
N ILE A 188 -16.57 -3.85 -5.61
CA ILE A 188 -17.74 -3.44 -6.39
C ILE A 188 -17.92 -1.92 -6.28
N TRP A 189 -17.89 -1.38 -5.06
CA TRP A 189 -18.02 0.04 -4.82
C TRP A 189 -16.93 0.88 -5.53
N LEU A 190 -15.68 0.41 -5.56
CA LEU A 190 -14.59 1.07 -6.31
C LEU A 190 -14.89 1.11 -7.81
N MET A 191 -15.35 -0.01 -8.39
CA MET A 191 -15.64 -0.12 -9.82
C MET A 191 -16.84 0.74 -10.25
N GLU A 192 -17.79 0.94 -9.34
CA GLU A 192 -19.00 1.72 -9.56
C GLU A 192 -18.87 3.19 -9.11
N HIS A 193 -17.70 3.60 -8.59
CA HIS A 193 -17.51 4.93 -8.01
C HIS A 193 -17.73 6.03 -9.06
N PRO A 194 -18.65 7.01 -8.82
CA PRO A 194 -19.00 8.02 -9.83
C PRO A 194 -17.84 8.94 -10.20
N ASP A 195 -16.94 9.24 -9.26
CA ASP A 195 -15.87 10.22 -9.43
C ASP A 195 -14.52 9.60 -9.82
N TYR A 196 -14.43 8.27 -9.88
CA TYR A 196 -13.16 7.57 -10.17
C TYR A 196 -13.33 6.54 -11.28
N HIS A 197 -12.28 6.40 -12.10
CA HIS A 197 -12.06 5.24 -12.95
C HIS A 197 -11.13 4.29 -12.21
N THR A 198 -11.55 3.05 -12.00
CA THR A 198 -10.77 2.04 -11.30
C THR A 198 -10.41 0.89 -12.23
N ALA A 199 -9.16 0.42 -12.13
CA ALA A 199 -8.69 -0.84 -12.70
C ALA A 199 -8.14 -1.72 -11.57
N ILE A 200 -8.36 -3.02 -11.66
CA ILE A 200 -7.83 -4.01 -10.73
C ILE A 200 -6.77 -4.84 -11.45
N MET A 201 -5.58 -4.90 -10.88
CA MET A 201 -4.45 -5.67 -11.38
C MET A 201 -4.24 -6.90 -10.49
N PRO A 202 -4.18 -8.12 -11.04
CA PRO A 202 -3.90 -9.34 -10.28
C PRO A 202 -2.38 -9.51 -10.08
N VAL A 203 -1.74 -8.56 -9.41
CA VAL A 203 -0.33 -8.58 -9.03
C VAL A 203 -0.21 -8.53 -7.51
N GLY A 204 0.73 -9.32 -6.95
CA GLY A 204 0.76 -9.50 -5.50
C GLY A 204 -0.59 -9.99 -4.99
N ASP A 205 -1.05 -9.41 -3.90
CA ASP A 205 -2.36 -9.71 -3.31
C ASP A 205 -3.53 -8.90 -3.92
N GLY A 206 -3.31 -8.34 -5.11
CA GLY A 206 -4.26 -7.55 -5.89
C GLY A 206 -4.17 -6.05 -5.62
N LEU A 207 -3.83 -5.29 -6.66
CA LEU A 207 -3.68 -3.84 -6.62
C LEU A 207 -4.81 -3.15 -7.39
N ALA A 208 -5.63 -2.34 -6.70
CA ALA A 208 -6.57 -1.45 -7.35
C ALA A 208 -5.91 -0.09 -7.63
N ILE A 209 -6.20 0.47 -8.81
CA ILE A 209 -5.74 1.79 -9.25
C ILE A 209 -6.97 2.62 -9.56
N SER A 210 -7.22 3.66 -8.78
CA SER A 210 -8.36 4.55 -8.95
C SER A 210 -7.87 5.95 -9.32
N LYS A 211 -8.24 6.40 -10.51
CA LYS A 211 -7.93 7.74 -11.03
C LYS A 211 -9.18 8.59 -11.05
N LYS A 212 -9.09 9.81 -10.53
CA LYS A 212 -10.20 10.77 -10.55
C LYS A 212 -10.64 11.02 -11.98
N ARG A 213 -11.97 11.04 -12.20
CA ARG A 213 -12.57 11.45 -13.48
C ARG A 213 -12.30 12.95 -13.66
N GLY A 214 -11.89 13.33 -14.85
CA GLY A 214 -11.67 14.73 -15.21
C GLY A 214 -12.96 15.50 -15.36
#